data_ad2471ec7262372fddbb0b75a8d122a8
#
_entry.id   ad2471ec7262372fddbb0b75a8d122a8
#
_cell.length_a   1.000
_cell.length_b   1.000
_cell.length_c   1.000
_cell.angle_alpha   90.00
_cell.angle_beta   90.00
_cell.angle_gamma   90.00
#
_symmetry.space_group_name_H-M   'P 1'
#
loop_
_entity.id
_entity.type
_entity.pdbx_description
1 polymer ?
#
loop_
_entity_poly.entity_id
_entity_poly.type
_entity_poly.pdbx_seq_one_letter_code
_entity_poly.pdbx_strand_id
1 'polypeptide(L)'
;MPTLIPAPTTIPVPGGKVISEYVGRVNTATGALSVAHMVSPAGWDEPAQTPDFDEYTLVLRGAMHVVHDGGEIQVAAGQAIITHAGERVRYSTPGEDGCEYVAICLPAFAPETVHREGDGDVEL
;
A
#
# COMPACT_ATOMS: atom_id res chain seq x y z
N MET A 1 -7.18 11.42 -25.83
CA MET A 1 -6.64 10.09 -26.22
C MET A 1 -6.37 9.27 -24.98
N PRO A 2 -6.90 8.05 -24.93
CA PRO A 2 -6.57 7.18 -23.81
C PRO A 2 -5.10 6.76 -23.85
N THR A 3 -4.55 6.47 -22.67
CA THR A 3 -3.18 6.01 -22.53
C THR A 3 -3.18 4.59 -21.99
N LEU A 4 -2.61 3.67 -22.75
CA LEU A 4 -2.43 2.30 -22.32
C LEU A 4 -1.18 2.18 -21.47
N ILE A 5 -1.31 1.52 -20.31
CA ILE A 5 -0.16 1.15 -19.48
C ILE A 5 0.09 -0.33 -19.71
N PRO A 6 1.07 -0.70 -20.57
CA PRO A 6 1.20 -2.09 -21.01
C PRO A 6 1.75 -3.03 -19.95
N ALA A 7 2.46 -2.51 -18.95
CA ALA A 7 3.05 -3.33 -17.90
C ALA A 7 3.40 -2.47 -16.70
N PRO A 8 3.47 -3.06 -15.50
CA PRO A 8 3.91 -2.35 -14.31
C PRO A 8 5.43 -2.35 -14.19
N THR A 9 5.93 -1.56 -13.25
CA THR A 9 7.31 -1.68 -12.76
C THR A 9 7.25 -2.36 -11.40
N THR A 10 8.05 -3.40 -11.22
CA THR A 10 8.18 -4.06 -9.92
C THR A 10 9.08 -3.23 -9.04
N ILE A 11 8.58 -2.87 -7.84
CA ILE A 11 9.33 -2.08 -6.87
C ILE A 11 9.86 -3.04 -5.81
N PRO A 12 11.19 -3.21 -5.69
CA PRO A 12 11.74 -4.14 -4.71
C PRO A 12 11.54 -3.65 -3.28
N VAL A 13 11.06 -4.55 -2.42
CA VAL A 13 10.91 -4.29 -0.98
C VAL A 13 11.22 -5.58 -0.24
N PRO A 14 11.62 -5.48 1.03
CA PRO A 14 11.90 -6.68 1.83
C PRO A 14 10.63 -7.40 2.26
N GLY A 15 10.78 -8.60 2.82
CA GLY A 15 9.68 -9.31 3.48
C GLY A 15 8.80 -10.15 2.58
N GLY A 16 9.19 -10.38 1.34
CA GLY A 16 8.43 -11.23 0.43
C GLY A 16 7.23 -10.57 -0.22
N LYS A 17 6.99 -9.30 0.07
CA LYS A 17 5.92 -8.53 -0.57
C LYS A 17 6.28 -8.22 -2.01
N VAL A 18 5.29 -8.29 -2.91
CA VAL A 18 5.47 -7.95 -4.32
C VAL A 18 4.64 -6.70 -4.62
N ILE A 19 5.31 -5.65 -5.10
CA ILE A 19 4.66 -4.40 -5.49
C ILE A 19 4.82 -4.23 -7.00
N SER A 20 3.71 -4.12 -7.70
CA SER A 20 3.66 -3.88 -9.14
C SER A 20 2.97 -2.53 -9.38
N GLU A 21 3.77 -1.49 -9.56
CA GLU A 21 3.23 -0.15 -9.79
C GLU A 21 2.85 0.01 -11.25
N TYR A 22 1.59 0.28 -11.51
CA TYR A 22 1.09 0.54 -12.86
C TYR A 22 1.14 2.01 -13.20
N VAL A 23 0.71 2.86 -12.26
CA VAL A 23 0.71 4.32 -12.43
C VAL A 23 1.38 4.92 -11.21
N GLY A 24 2.25 5.89 -11.42
CA GLY A 24 2.93 6.55 -10.31
C GLY A 24 4.26 7.13 -10.72
N ARG A 25 5.06 7.49 -9.73
CA ARG A 25 6.31 8.21 -9.97
C ARG A 25 7.35 7.37 -10.69
N VAL A 26 7.32 6.06 -10.52
CA VAL A 26 8.32 5.17 -11.12
C VAL A 26 7.91 4.72 -12.51
N ASN A 27 6.70 4.15 -12.65
CA ASN A 27 6.30 3.57 -13.92
C ASN A 27 5.85 4.58 -14.97
N THR A 28 5.23 5.67 -14.56
CA THR A 28 4.68 6.65 -15.50
C THR A 28 5.12 8.09 -15.20
N ALA A 29 6.02 8.29 -14.25
CA ALA A 29 6.55 9.61 -13.89
C ALA A 29 5.45 10.62 -13.51
N THR A 30 4.36 10.15 -12.90
CA THR A 30 3.29 11.04 -12.46
C THR A 30 3.29 11.18 -10.94
N GLY A 31 3.03 12.40 -10.48
CA GLY A 31 2.84 12.68 -9.06
C GLY A 31 1.37 12.82 -8.66
N ALA A 32 0.45 12.71 -9.62
CA ALA A 32 -0.98 12.95 -9.34
C ALA A 32 -1.59 11.85 -8.49
N LEU A 33 -1.30 10.60 -8.83
CA LEU A 33 -1.76 9.44 -8.07
C LEU A 33 -0.87 8.24 -8.39
N SER A 34 -0.94 7.23 -7.54
CA SER A 34 -0.31 5.95 -7.85
C SER A 34 -1.33 4.84 -7.76
N VAL A 35 -1.16 3.81 -8.61
CA VAL A 35 -1.98 2.61 -8.62
C VAL A 35 -1.03 1.43 -8.66
N ALA A 36 -1.07 0.61 -7.63
CA ALA A 36 -0.19 -0.55 -7.52
C ALA A 36 -0.98 -1.80 -7.14
N HIS A 37 -0.65 -2.90 -7.79
CA HIS A 37 -1.13 -4.22 -7.40
C HIS A 37 -0.11 -4.80 -6.44
N MET A 38 -0.57 -5.31 -5.32
CA MET A 38 0.31 -5.79 -4.26
C MET A 38 -0.08 -7.18 -3.81
N VAL A 39 0.93 -7.99 -3.49
CA VAL A 39 0.75 -9.29 -2.87
C VAL A 39 1.65 -9.33 -1.64
N SER A 40 1.03 -9.48 -0.47
CA SER A 40 1.74 -9.60 0.79
C SER A 40 1.57 -11.02 1.32
N PRO A 41 2.67 -11.69 1.70
CA PRO A 41 2.58 -13.08 2.17
C PRO A 41 1.95 -13.17 3.56
N ALA A 42 1.61 -14.40 3.97
CA ALA A 42 1.16 -14.65 5.34
C ALA A 42 2.22 -14.17 6.33
N GLY A 43 1.79 -13.50 7.38
CA GLY A 43 2.70 -13.02 8.42
C GLY A 43 3.47 -11.76 8.08
N TRP A 44 3.17 -11.13 6.96
CA TRP A 44 3.82 -9.86 6.60
C TRP A 44 3.29 -8.73 7.48
N ASP A 45 4.19 -7.84 7.89
CA ASP A 45 3.81 -6.58 8.53
C ASP A 45 4.85 -5.51 8.20
N GLU A 46 4.52 -4.27 8.51
CA GLU A 46 5.44 -3.15 8.35
C GLU A 46 5.27 -2.19 9.52
N PRO A 47 6.24 -1.29 9.76
CA PRO A 47 6.08 -0.28 10.80
C PRO A 47 4.90 0.63 10.53
N ALA A 48 4.36 1.22 11.58
CA ALA A 48 3.31 2.22 11.43
C ALA A 48 3.82 3.42 10.61
N GLN A 49 2.91 4.09 9.94
CA GLN A 49 3.24 5.22 9.08
C GLN A 49 2.16 6.29 9.22
N THR A 50 2.54 7.53 8.91
CA THR A 50 1.60 8.66 8.91
C THR A 50 1.76 9.37 7.57
N PRO A 51 1.15 8.82 6.51
CA PRO A 51 1.38 9.33 5.15
C PRO A 51 0.77 10.70 4.91
N ASP A 52 1.38 11.44 3.99
CA ASP A 52 0.85 12.73 3.52
C ASP A 52 -0.17 12.55 2.41
N PHE A 53 -0.54 11.32 2.06
CA PHE A 53 -1.47 11.01 0.99
C PHE A 53 -2.67 10.21 1.52
N ASP A 54 -3.78 10.30 0.81
CA ASP A 54 -4.91 9.40 1.03
C ASP A 54 -4.61 8.08 0.36
N GLU A 55 -4.94 6.97 1.00
CA GLU A 55 -4.73 5.66 0.41
C GLU A 55 -6.03 4.88 0.39
N TYR A 56 -6.37 4.37 -0.81
CA TYR A 56 -7.54 3.54 -1.05
C TYR A 56 -7.04 2.12 -1.30
N THR A 57 -7.43 1.19 -0.45
CA THR A 57 -7.00 -0.21 -0.56
C THR A 57 -8.21 -1.09 -0.86
N LEU A 58 -8.18 -1.77 -2.00
CA LEU A 58 -9.22 -2.72 -2.40
C LEU A 58 -8.64 -4.13 -2.29
N VAL A 59 -9.21 -4.94 -1.39
CA VAL A 59 -8.73 -6.31 -1.17
C VAL A 59 -9.39 -7.25 -2.16
N LEU A 60 -8.56 -8.01 -2.88
CA LEU A 60 -9.01 -8.96 -3.90
C LEU A 60 -9.02 -10.39 -3.37
N ARG A 61 -8.08 -10.74 -2.49
CA ARG A 61 -7.95 -12.08 -1.92
C ARG A 61 -7.30 -11.98 -0.56
N GLY A 62 -7.69 -12.84 0.38
CA GLY A 62 -7.16 -12.82 1.74
C GLY A 62 -7.77 -11.70 2.55
N ALA A 63 -6.98 -11.13 3.45
CA ALA A 63 -7.45 -10.05 4.31
C ALA A 63 -6.29 -9.14 4.71
N MET A 64 -6.60 -7.86 4.85
CA MET A 64 -5.69 -6.84 5.34
C MET A 64 -6.12 -6.44 6.75
N HIS A 65 -5.19 -6.46 7.70
CA HIS A 65 -5.43 -5.99 9.06
C HIS A 65 -4.87 -4.57 9.17
N VAL A 66 -5.69 -3.64 9.62
CA VAL A 66 -5.31 -2.23 9.72
C VAL A 66 -5.49 -1.77 11.16
N VAL A 67 -4.40 -1.31 11.78
CA VAL A 67 -4.43 -0.72 13.12
C VAL A 67 -4.33 0.80 12.97
N HIS A 68 -5.21 1.51 13.66
CA HIS A 68 -5.20 2.97 13.66
C HIS A 68 -5.47 3.46 15.09
N ASP A 69 -5.39 4.76 15.31
CA ASP A 69 -5.53 5.31 16.67
C ASP A 69 -6.87 4.98 17.33
N GLY A 70 -7.91 4.82 16.52
CA GLY A 70 -9.24 4.50 17.05
C GLY A 70 -9.53 3.01 17.23
N GLY A 71 -8.61 2.13 16.82
CA GLY A 71 -8.82 0.68 16.93
C GLY A 71 -8.25 -0.11 15.79
N GLU A 72 -8.93 -1.19 15.42
CA GLU A 72 -8.48 -2.13 14.40
C GLU A 72 -9.61 -2.43 13.43
N ILE A 73 -9.24 -2.62 12.16
CA ILE A 73 -10.20 -2.96 11.11
C ILE A 73 -9.62 -4.11 10.32
N GLN A 74 -10.43 -5.13 10.04
CA GLN A 74 -10.06 -6.17 9.10
C GLN A 74 -10.80 -5.95 7.81
N VAL A 75 -10.05 -5.86 6.71
CA VAL A 75 -10.61 -5.67 5.37
C VAL A 75 -10.53 -6.99 4.64
N ALA A 76 -11.68 -7.60 4.37
CA ALA A 76 -11.76 -8.89 3.71
C ALA A 76 -11.83 -8.72 2.20
N ALA A 77 -11.65 -9.83 1.47
CA ALA A 77 -11.79 -9.82 0.01
C ALA A 77 -13.14 -9.24 -0.39
N GLY A 78 -13.12 -8.37 -1.38
CA GLY A 78 -14.32 -7.67 -1.86
C GLY A 78 -14.64 -6.40 -1.09
N GLN A 79 -13.83 -6.06 -0.10
CA GLN A 79 -14.00 -4.82 0.67
C GLN A 79 -12.87 -3.86 0.40
N ALA A 80 -13.07 -2.61 0.75
CA ALA A 80 -12.06 -1.57 0.61
C ALA A 80 -11.98 -0.73 1.87
N ILE A 81 -10.83 -0.08 2.08
CA ILE A 81 -10.64 0.87 3.17
C ILE A 81 -10.00 2.13 2.62
N ILE A 82 -10.37 3.27 3.19
CA ILE A 82 -9.74 4.55 2.90
C ILE A 82 -9.02 4.98 4.16
N THR A 83 -7.71 5.21 4.06
CA THR A 83 -6.95 5.84 5.14
C THR A 83 -6.58 7.24 4.67
N HIS A 84 -6.90 8.23 5.49
CA HIS A 84 -6.77 9.63 5.09
C HIS A 84 -5.39 10.17 5.44
N ALA A 85 -4.92 11.11 4.63
CA ALA A 85 -3.64 11.78 4.88
C ALA A 85 -3.57 12.28 6.33
N GLY A 86 -2.43 12.08 6.96
CA GLY A 86 -2.21 12.50 8.35
C GLY A 86 -2.66 11.49 9.40
N GLU A 87 -3.33 10.39 9.00
CA GLU A 87 -3.69 9.35 9.96
C GLU A 87 -2.52 8.39 10.16
N ARG A 88 -2.30 8.00 11.42
CA ARG A 88 -1.31 6.98 11.73
C ARG A 88 -1.95 5.61 11.56
N VAL A 89 -1.34 4.78 10.71
CA VAL A 89 -1.87 3.44 10.40
C VAL A 89 -0.74 2.42 10.33
N ARG A 90 -1.07 1.18 10.63
CA ARG A 90 -0.16 0.05 10.46
C ARG A 90 -0.89 -1.07 9.75
N TYR A 91 -0.29 -1.57 8.67
CA TYR A 91 -0.85 -2.64 7.85
C TYR A 91 -0.13 -3.95 8.13
N SER A 92 -0.89 -5.04 8.13
CA SER A 92 -0.32 -6.38 8.26
C SER A 92 -1.25 -7.40 7.62
N THR A 93 -0.70 -8.57 7.31
CA THR A 93 -1.45 -9.67 6.70
C THR A 93 -1.18 -10.96 7.48
N PRO A 94 -1.72 -11.08 8.71
CA PRO A 94 -1.41 -12.21 9.59
C PRO A 94 -2.07 -13.53 9.18
N GLY A 95 -3.10 -13.49 8.32
CA GLY A 95 -3.82 -14.68 7.92
C GLY A 95 -3.02 -15.59 7.00
N GLU A 96 -3.41 -16.86 6.94
CA GLU A 96 -2.71 -17.90 6.16
C GLU A 96 -2.59 -17.57 4.69
N ASP A 97 -3.58 -16.87 4.13
CA ASP A 97 -3.62 -16.55 2.71
C ASP A 97 -2.88 -15.26 2.36
N GLY A 98 -2.35 -14.55 3.36
CA GLY A 98 -1.79 -13.23 3.11
C GLY A 98 -2.86 -12.29 2.56
N CYS A 99 -2.47 -11.45 1.59
CA CYS A 99 -3.42 -10.53 1.00
C CYS A 99 -2.98 -10.12 -0.40
N GLU A 100 -3.91 -10.16 -1.34
CA GLU A 100 -3.73 -9.57 -2.66
C GLU A 100 -4.66 -8.37 -2.77
N TYR A 101 -4.12 -7.22 -3.17
CA TYR A 101 -4.90 -5.99 -3.12
C TYR A 101 -4.37 -4.96 -4.11
N VAL A 102 -5.20 -3.96 -4.38
CA VAL A 102 -4.81 -2.78 -5.17
C VAL A 102 -4.77 -1.59 -4.22
N ALA A 103 -3.68 -0.85 -4.23
CA ALA A 103 -3.53 0.37 -3.44
C ALA A 103 -3.44 1.57 -4.36
N ILE A 104 -4.26 2.59 -4.08
CA ILE A 104 -4.29 3.84 -4.82
C ILE A 104 -3.94 4.95 -3.84
N CYS A 105 -2.89 5.72 -4.12
CA CYS A 105 -2.47 6.83 -3.29
C CYS A 105 -2.68 8.16 -4.02
N LEU A 106 -3.20 9.14 -3.31
CA LEU A 106 -3.51 10.45 -3.85
C LEU A 106 -2.98 11.55 -2.89
N PRO A 107 -1.94 12.31 -3.25
CA PRO A 107 -1.07 12.17 -4.44
C PRO A 107 -0.28 10.86 -4.46
N ALA A 108 0.47 10.64 -5.53
CA ALA A 108 1.20 9.40 -5.73
C ALA A 108 2.12 9.07 -4.56
N PHE A 109 2.22 7.78 -4.24
CA PHE A 109 3.17 7.31 -3.23
C PHE A 109 4.58 7.80 -3.53
N ALA A 110 5.30 8.22 -2.47
CA ALA A 110 6.71 8.53 -2.51
C ALA A 110 7.33 8.14 -1.17
N PRO A 111 8.57 7.63 -1.16
CA PRO A 111 9.22 7.26 0.10
C PRO A 111 9.30 8.41 1.10
N GLU A 112 9.51 9.63 0.63
CA GLU A 112 9.64 10.80 1.48
C GLU A 112 8.32 11.27 2.09
N THR A 113 7.17 10.80 1.61
CA THR A 113 5.87 11.24 2.10
C THR A 113 5.12 10.17 2.91
N VAL A 114 5.68 8.98 3.04
CA VAL A 114 5.02 7.89 3.76
C VAL A 114 5.23 7.99 5.28
N HIS A 115 6.33 8.57 5.71
CA HIS A 115 6.67 8.81 7.13
C HIS A 115 6.55 7.55 7.98
N ARG A 116 7.29 6.51 7.60
CA ARG A 116 7.35 5.27 8.36
C ARG A 116 8.12 5.44 9.65
N GLU A 117 7.64 4.81 10.71
CA GLU A 117 8.23 4.90 12.03
C GLU A 117 9.36 3.89 12.20
N GLY A 118 10.22 4.17 13.17
CA GLY A 118 11.26 3.26 13.58
C GLY A 118 12.28 2.99 12.48
N ASP A 119 12.80 1.78 12.48
CA ASP A 119 13.85 1.38 11.56
C ASP A 119 13.39 1.30 10.12
N GLY A 120 12.10 1.24 9.89
CA GLY A 120 11.56 1.19 8.55
C GLY A 120 11.89 2.40 7.71
N ASP A 121 12.19 3.51 8.34
CA ASP A 121 12.52 4.75 7.65
C ASP A 121 13.83 4.66 6.92
N VAL A 122 14.74 3.88 7.46
CA VAL A 122 16.13 3.85 7.02
C VAL A 122 16.27 3.18 5.66
N GLU A 123 15.41 2.25 5.39
CA GLU A 123 15.52 1.40 4.22
C GLU A 123 15.11 2.09 2.94
N LEU A 124 14.41 3.15 3.06
CA LEU A 124 13.80 3.80 1.92
C LEU A 124 14.52 5.06 1.54
#